data_a39579c60a74becf35466da01aae5d61
#
_entry.id   a39579c60a74becf35466da01aae5d61
#
_cell.length_a   1.000
_cell.length_b   1.000
_cell.length_c   1.000
_cell.angle_alpha   90.00
_cell.angle_beta   90.00
_cell.angle_gamma   90.00
#
_symmetry.space_group_name_H-M   'P 1'
#
loop_
_entity.id
_entity.type
_entity.pdbx_description
1 polymer ?
#
loop_
_entity_poly.entity_id
_entity_poly.type
_entity_poly.pdbx_seq_one_letter_code
_entity_poly.pdbx_strand_id
1 'polypeptide(L)'
;FEVIDSLGDAPDYLFIPVGNAGNITAYWMGFSQYFSLGKASQKPKMMGFQAAGAAPIVRGYAIEDPETIASAIRIGNPASWESAVAARDDSGGCIESVTDEEIMGAYQLMARHEGIFCEPASAASVAGLIKTVKAGLDLSGKSTVCVITGTGLKEPELASQYTSSLPEEIDPQLINLEEALNLSV
;
A
#
# COMPACT_ATOMS: atom_id res chain seq x y z
N PHE A 1 -7.13 -14.15 -4.95
CA PHE A 1 -7.49 -14.91 -6.16
C PHE A 1 -7.46 -14.01 -7.40
N GLU A 2 -8.15 -12.87 -7.37
CA GLU A 2 -8.34 -11.96 -8.52
C GLU A 2 -7.02 -11.46 -9.13
N VAL A 3 -5.95 -11.36 -8.34
CA VAL A 3 -4.61 -11.01 -8.85
C VAL A 3 -4.12 -12.06 -9.86
N ILE A 4 -4.24 -13.35 -9.51
CA ILE A 4 -3.86 -14.44 -10.41
C ILE A 4 -4.81 -14.52 -11.60
N ASP A 5 -6.12 -14.39 -11.37
CA ASP A 5 -7.11 -14.45 -12.43
C ASP A 5 -6.91 -13.32 -13.47
N SER A 6 -6.42 -12.14 -13.03
CA SER A 6 -6.14 -11.01 -13.90
C SER A 6 -4.79 -11.09 -14.62
N LEU A 7 -3.76 -11.62 -13.96
CA LEU A 7 -2.40 -11.69 -14.51
C LEU A 7 -2.12 -13.00 -15.28
N GLY A 8 -2.94 -14.03 -15.07
CA GLY A 8 -2.74 -15.37 -15.60
C GLY A 8 -1.82 -16.24 -14.76
N ASP A 9 -1.09 -15.67 -13.78
CA ASP A 9 -0.26 -16.35 -12.79
C ASP A 9 0.00 -15.46 -11.57
N ALA A 10 0.64 -16.00 -10.53
CA ALA A 10 1.06 -15.20 -9.38
C ALA A 10 2.24 -14.29 -9.75
N PRO A 11 2.27 -13.03 -9.22
CA PRO A 11 3.41 -12.15 -9.43
C PRO A 11 4.67 -12.68 -8.73
N ASP A 12 5.85 -12.16 -9.10
CA ASP A 12 7.09 -12.46 -8.37
C ASP A 12 7.08 -11.82 -6.98
N TYR A 13 6.53 -10.60 -6.87
CA TYR A 13 6.48 -9.84 -5.62
C TYR A 13 5.09 -9.22 -5.40
N LEU A 14 4.61 -9.30 -4.17
CA LEU A 14 3.41 -8.59 -3.72
C LEU A 14 3.74 -7.67 -2.55
N PHE A 15 3.67 -6.35 -2.78
CA PHE A 15 3.86 -5.32 -1.77
C PHE A 15 2.53 -4.95 -1.14
N ILE A 16 2.44 -4.96 0.20
CA ILE A 16 1.19 -4.80 0.92
C ILE A 16 1.37 -4.05 2.24
N PRO A 17 0.46 -3.11 2.58
CA PRO A 17 0.45 -2.48 3.90
C PRO A 17 0.13 -3.50 4.99
N VAL A 18 0.75 -3.35 6.16
CA VAL A 18 0.54 -4.24 7.31
C VAL A 18 0.15 -3.43 8.55
N GLY A 19 -1.13 -3.47 8.90
CA GLY A 19 -1.66 -2.98 10.17
C GLY A 19 -2.01 -4.15 11.09
N ASN A 20 -3.28 -4.58 11.08
CA ASN A 20 -3.77 -5.73 11.86
C ASN A 20 -3.30 -7.10 11.31
N ALA A 21 -2.53 -7.08 10.21
CA ALA A 21 -1.88 -8.23 9.57
C ALA A 21 -2.83 -9.28 8.95
N GLY A 22 -4.15 -9.08 9.02
CA GLY A 22 -5.14 -9.96 8.40
C GLY A 22 -5.04 -10.00 6.87
N ASN A 23 -4.75 -8.85 6.28
CA ASN A 23 -4.70 -8.70 4.82
C ASN A 23 -3.56 -9.53 4.20
N ILE A 24 -2.32 -9.36 4.66
CA ILE A 24 -1.17 -10.14 4.18
C ILE A 24 -1.37 -11.64 4.37
N THR A 25 -1.97 -12.04 5.51
CA THR A 25 -2.32 -13.42 5.81
C THR A 25 -3.32 -13.97 4.79
N ALA A 26 -4.39 -13.24 4.51
CA ALA A 26 -5.44 -13.67 3.57
C ALA A 26 -4.90 -13.78 2.13
N TYR A 27 -4.08 -12.82 1.69
CA TYR A 27 -3.43 -12.89 0.37
C TYR A 27 -2.53 -14.12 0.27
N TRP A 28 -1.69 -14.39 1.27
CA TRP A 28 -0.82 -15.56 1.28
C TRP A 28 -1.61 -16.87 1.25
N MET A 29 -2.71 -16.96 1.99
CA MET A 29 -3.60 -18.12 1.94
C MET A 29 -4.19 -18.31 0.54
N GLY A 30 -4.66 -17.26 -0.11
CA GLY A 30 -5.22 -17.32 -1.46
C GLY A 30 -4.18 -17.77 -2.50
N PHE A 31 -2.97 -17.21 -2.48
CA PHE A 31 -1.87 -17.66 -3.35
C PHE A 31 -1.50 -19.12 -3.11
N SER A 32 -1.42 -19.54 -1.85
CA SER A 32 -1.09 -20.93 -1.49
C SER A 32 -2.16 -21.91 -1.94
N GLN A 33 -3.44 -21.54 -1.83
CA GLN A 33 -4.56 -22.37 -2.33
C GLN A 33 -4.53 -22.51 -3.85
N TYR A 34 -4.36 -21.41 -4.60
CA TYR A 34 -4.31 -21.48 -6.06
C TYR A 34 -3.08 -22.26 -6.55
N PHE A 35 -1.94 -22.08 -5.91
CA PHE A 35 -0.76 -22.90 -6.21
C PHE A 35 -1.02 -24.39 -5.97
N SER A 36 -1.62 -24.76 -4.84
CA SER A 36 -1.95 -26.17 -4.52
C SER A 36 -2.98 -26.79 -5.47
N LEU A 37 -3.85 -25.96 -6.05
CA LEU A 37 -4.84 -26.39 -7.05
C LEU A 37 -4.29 -26.39 -8.49
N GLY A 38 -3.01 -26.04 -8.69
CA GLY A 38 -2.41 -25.95 -10.02
C GLY A 38 -2.91 -24.77 -10.86
N LYS A 39 -3.55 -23.77 -10.23
CA LYS A 39 -4.03 -22.54 -10.88
C LYS A 39 -2.99 -21.43 -10.94
N ALA A 40 -1.87 -21.60 -10.27
CA ALA A 40 -0.69 -20.75 -10.36
C ALA A 40 0.55 -21.63 -10.42
N SER A 41 1.57 -21.23 -11.19
CA SER A 41 2.82 -21.95 -11.32
C SER A 41 3.81 -21.65 -10.18
N GLN A 42 3.60 -20.54 -9.48
CA GLN A 42 4.45 -20.04 -8.40
C GLN A 42 3.63 -19.35 -7.31
N LYS A 43 4.32 -18.93 -6.24
CA LYS A 43 3.78 -18.06 -5.18
C LYS A 43 4.64 -16.80 -5.09
N PRO A 44 4.05 -15.61 -4.79
CA PRO A 44 4.82 -14.38 -4.68
C PRO A 44 5.68 -14.34 -3.42
N LYS A 45 6.75 -13.56 -3.43
CA LYS A 45 7.36 -13.06 -2.20
C LYS A 45 6.44 -12.00 -1.60
N MET A 46 6.03 -12.20 -0.34
CA MET A 46 5.16 -11.28 0.39
C MET A 46 5.99 -10.17 1.02
N MET A 47 5.85 -8.96 0.52
CA MET A 47 6.61 -7.77 0.93
C MET A 47 5.68 -6.87 1.77
N GLY A 48 5.65 -7.08 3.08
CA GLY A 48 4.80 -6.35 4.01
C GLY A 48 5.46 -5.07 4.52
N PHE A 49 4.68 -3.98 4.67
CA PHE A 49 5.20 -2.72 5.20
C PHE A 49 4.30 -2.14 6.29
N GLN A 50 4.91 -1.89 7.46
CA GLN A 50 4.30 -1.19 8.59
C GLN A 50 4.74 0.28 8.60
N ALA A 51 3.93 1.18 9.16
CA ALA A 51 4.40 2.54 9.45
C ALA A 51 5.42 2.51 10.59
N ALA A 52 6.51 3.26 10.48
CA ALA A 52 7.64 3.19 11.43
C ALA A 52 7.26 3.47 12.89
N GLY A 53 6.28 4.35 13.14
CA GLY A 53 5.74 4.61 14.46
C GLY A 53 4.70 3.58 14.96
N ALA A 54 4.29 2.63 14.08
CA ALA A 54 3.33 1.57 14.34
C ALA A 54 3.82 0.24 13.73
N ALA A 55 5.06 -0.17 14.04
CA ALA A 55 5.73 -1.32 13.45
C ALA A 55 6.05 -2.43 14.47
N PRO A 56 5.04 -3.00 15.17
CA PRO A 56 5.27 -3.99 16.21
C PRO A 56 5.92 -5.27 15.69
N ILE A 57 5.55 -5.77 14.51
CA ILE A 57 6.13 -6.99 13.93
C ILE A 57 7.62 -6.79 13.63
N VAL A 58 8.00 -5.61 13.11
CA VAL A 58 9.40 -5.26 12.85
C VAL A 58 10.20 -5.16 14.14
N ARG A 59 9.59 -4.58 15.20
CA ARG A 59 10.23 -4.41 16.51
C ARG A 59 10.25 -5.69 17.35
N GLY A 60 9.37 -6.64 17.06
CA GLY A 60 9.25 -7.90 17.81
C GLY A 60 8.45 -7.80 19.11
N TYR A 61 7.78 -6.67 19.38
CA TYR A 61 6.94 -6.45 20.57
C TYR A 61 5.78 -5.50 20.27
N ALA A 62 4.71 -5.59 21.06
CA ALA A 62 3.55 -4.71 20.95
C ALA A 62 3.90 -3.27 21.35
N ILE A 63 3.32 -2.30 20.66
CA ILE A 63 3.48 -0.86 20.89
C ILE A 63 2.21 -0.35 21.55
N GLU A 64 2.31 0.24 22.74
CA GLU A 64 1.13 0.72 23.48
C GLU A 64 0.52 1.97 22.80
N ASP A 65 1.37 2.91 22.39
CA ASP A 65 0.95 4.17 21.76
C ASP A 65 1.53 4.24 20.34
N PRO A 66 0.89 3.56 19.35
CA PRO A 66 1.34 3.60 17.97
C PRO A 66 0.99 4.96 17.34
N GLU A 67 1.97 5.58 16.66
CA GLU A 67 1.82 6.89 16.03
C GLU A 67 2.16 6.83 14.54
N THR A 68 1.24 7.26 13.69
CA THR A 68 1.42 7.45 12.25
C THR A 68 0.26 8.21 11.65
N ILE A 69 0.50 8.93 10.56
CA ILE A 69 -0.54 9.56 9.74
C ILE A 69 -1.38 8.52 8.98
N ALA A 70 -0.86 7.31 8.77
CA ALA A 70 -1.52 6.21 8.08
C ALA A 70 -2.49 5.49 9.03
N SER A 71 -3.65 6.10 9.31
CA SER A 71 -4.58 5.70 10.37
C SER A 71 -5.01 4.23 10.29
N ALA A 72 -5.25 3.70 9.08
CA ALA A 72 -5.71 2.32 8.88
C ALA A 72 -4.64 1.25 9.22
N ILE A 73 -3.35 1.62 9.32
CA ILE A 73 -2.26 0.74 9.78
C ILE A 73 -1.64 1.20 11.11
N ARG A 74 -2.28 2.13 11.83
CA ARG A 74 -1.87 2.56 13.17
C ARG A 74 -2.28 1.53 14.21
N ILE A 75 -1.64 0.37 14.18
CA ILE A 75 -1.95 -0.80 15.00
C ILE A 75 -0.70 -1.19 15.79
N GLY A 76 -0.82 -1.14 17.13
CA GLY A 76 0.29 -1.46 18.03
C GLY A 76 0.38 -2.95 18.39
N ASN A 77 -0.71 -3.72 18.23
CA ASN A 77 -0.74 -5.16 18.52
C ASN A 77 -1.61 -5.89 17.49
N PRO A 78 -1.06 -6.33 16.36
CA PRO A 78 -1.79 -6.99 15.30
C PRO A 78 -2.46 -8.31 15.73
N ALA A 79 -3.74 -8.49 15.41
CA ALA A 79 -4.46 -9.73 15.73
C ALA A 79 -3.93 -10.94 14.95
N SER A 80 -3.42 -10.75 13.74
CA SER A 80 -2.90 -11.83 12.88
C SER A 80 -1.37 -11.86 12.84
N TRP A 81 -0.70 -11.50 13.96
CA TRP A 81 0.76 -11.41 14.05
C TRP A 81 1.48 -12.67 13.57
N GLU A 82 1.20 -13.80 14.21
CA GLU A 82 1.87 -15.08 13.92
C GLU A 82 1.66 -15.51 12.47
N SER A 83 0.43 -15.36 11.96
CA SER A 83 0.09 -15.73 10.59
C SER A 83 0.80 -14.85 9.55
N ALA A 84 1.00 -13.56 9.85
CA ALA A 84 1.75 -12.66 8.97
C ALA A 84 3.25 -12.98 8.98
N VAL A 85 3.81 -13.33 10.14
CA VAL A 85 5.18 -13.81 10.26
C VAL A 85 5.37 -15.10 9.46
N ALA A 86 4.45 -16.04 9.58
CA ALA A 86 4.48 -17.27 8.78
C ALA A 86 4.39 -16.98 7.26
N ALA A 87 3.49 -16.07 6.84
CA ALA A 87 3.39 -15.66 5.43
C ALA A 87 4.69 -15.04 4.90
N ARG A 88 5.36 -14.20 5.70
CA ARG A 88 6.68 -13.64 5.39
C ARG A 88 7.72 -14.73 5.21
N ASP A 89 7.85 -15.63 6.18
CA ASP A 89 8.90 -16.65 6.23
C ASP A 89 8.70 -17.71 5.13
N ASP A 90 7.47 -18.22 4.98
CA ASP A 90 7.12 -19.23 3.98
C ASP A 90 7.24 -18.71 2.53
N SER A 91 7.03 -17.41 2.32
CA SER A 91 7.17 -16.79 0.99
C SER A 91 8.61 -16.38 0.66
N GLY A 92 9.51 -16.38 1.62
CA GLY A 92 10.85 -15.80 1.49
C GLY A 92 10.81 -14.29 1.25
N GLY A 93 9.77 -13.63 1.75
CA GLY A 93 9.56 -12.19 1.68
C GLY A 93 10.12 -11.43 2.89
N CYS A 94 9.57 -10.24 3.16
CA CYS A 94 9.93 -9.45 4.34
C CYS A 94 8.72 -8.77 4.97
N ILE A 95 8.85 -8.35 6.23
CA ILE A 95 8.01 -7.32 6.84
C ILE A 95 8.95 -6.26 7.39
N GLU A 96 8.87 -5.06 6.82
CA GLU A 96 9.71 -3.91 7.18
C GLU A 96 8.86 -2.69 7.52
N SER A 97 9.50 -1.56 7.83
CA SER A 97 8.81 -0.31 8.10
C SER A 97 9.16 0.77 7.09
N VAL A 98 8.19 1.67 6.87
CA VAL A 98 8.35 2.93 6.13
C VAL A 98 7.96 4.09 7.02
N THR A 99 8.62 5.24 6.88
CA THR A 99 8.30 6.44 7.65
C THR A 99 7.05 7.13 7.09
N ASP A 100 6.42 8.00 7.88
CA ASP A 100 5.31 8.83 7.42
C ASP A 100 5.71 9.71 6.23
N GLU A 101 6.96 10.18 6.20
CA GLU A 101 7.51 10.95 5.08
C GLU A 101 7.61 10.09 3.80
N GLU A 102 8.10 8.85 3.91
CA GLU A 102 8.15 7.89 2.78
C GLU A 102 6.75 7.55 2.28
N ILE A 103 5.78 7.36 3.19
CA ILE A 103 4.38 7.11 2.87
C ILE A 103 3.78 8.30 2.09
N MET A 104 3.95 9.52 2.60
CA MET A 104 3.39 10.71 1.95
C MET A 104 4.08 11.05 0.62
N GLY A 105 5.37 10.75 0.51
CA GLY A 105 6.08 10.83 -0.78
C GLY A 105 5.47 9.90 -1.83
N ALA A 106 5.21 8.65 -1.47
CA ALA A 106 4.55 7.67 -2.34
C ALA A 106 3.09 8.05 -2.65
N TYR A 107 2.34 8.54 -1.65
CA TYR A 107 0.98 9.04 -1.80
C TYR A 107 0.87 10.12 -2.87
N GLN A 108 1.73 11.15 -2.80
CA GLN A 108 1.76 12.23 -3.78
C GLN A 108 2.21 11.75 -5.17
N LEU A 109 3.19 10.83 -5.22
CA LEU A 109 3.70 10.26 -6.46
C LEU A 109 2.59 9.52 -7.20
N MET A 110 1.81 8.69 -6.50
CA MET A 110 0.68 7.95 -7.09
C MET A 110 -0.40 8.87 -7.64
N ALA A 111 -0.75 9.93 -6.89
CA ALA A 111 -1.74 10.90 -7.35
C ALA A 111 -1.26 11.64 -8.62
N ARG A 112 0.02 12.05 -8.67
CA ARG A 112 0.58 12.84 -9.77
C ARG A 112 0.84 12.04 -11.05
N HIS A 113 1.31 10.80 -10.92
CA HIS A 113 1.76 10.02 -12.08
C HIS A 113 0.77 8.95 -12.53
N GLU A 114 -0.05 8.44 -11.61
CA GLU A 114 -0.99 7.37 -11.89
C GLU A 114 -2.47 7.82 -11.79
N GLY A 115 -2.72 9.04 -11.28
CA GLY A 115 -4.09 9.51 -11.03
C GLY A 115 -4.81 8.72 -9.93
N ILE A 116 -4.08 8.02 -9.07
CA ILE A 116 -4.65 7.19 -8.00
C ILE A 116 -4.75 8.00 -6.72
N PHE A 117 -5.98 8.27 -6.29
CA PHE A 117 -6.28 8.90 -5.01
C PHE A 117 -6.58 7.82 -3.95
N CYS A 118 -5.57 7.43 -3.20
CA CYS A 118 -5.66 6.41 -2.15
C CYS A 118 -5.56 7.01 -0.74
N GLU A 119 -5.86 6.22 0.29
CA GLU A 119 -5.53 6.59 1.68
C GLU A 119 -4.02 6.44 1.95
N PRO A 120 -3.44 7.17 2.92
CA PRO A 120 -2.00 7.08 3.25
C PRO A 120 -1.54 5.65 3.57
N ALA A 121 -2.36 4.88 4.28
CA ALA A 121 -2.05 3.49 4.59
C ALA A 121 -1.78 2.64 3.33
N SER A 122 -2.52 2.88 2.26
CA SER A 122 -2.33 2.19 0.97
C SER A 122 -0.99 2.53 0.33
N ALA A 123 -0.56 3.79 0.44
CA ALA A 123 0.72 4.24 -0.11
C ALA A 123 1.94 3.57 0.55
N ALA A 124 1.78 2.96 1.73
CA ALA A 124 2.86 2.21 2.38
C ALA A 124 3.38 1.04 1.52
N SER A 125 2.54 0.42 0.68
CA SER A 125 2.99 -0.62 -0.27
C SER A 125 3.97 -0.06 -1.31
N VAL A 126 3.65 1.09 -1.90
CA VAL A 126 4.48 1.77 -2.90
C VAL A 126 5.72 2.40 -2.26
N ALA A 127 5.60 2.98 -1.05
CA ALA A 127 6.74 3.45 -0.27
C ALA A 127 7.74 2.32 0.00
N GLY A 128 7.23 1.15 0.37
CA GLY A 128 8.01 -0.06 0.57
C GLY A 128 8.71 -0.54 -0.71
N LEU A 129 8.00 -0.53 -1.84
CA LEU A 129 8.60 -0.83 -3.14
C LEU A 129 9.77 0.10 -3.45
N ILE A 130 9.55 1.42 -3.35
CA ILE A 130 10.58 2.44 -3.60
C ILE A 130 11.79 2.23 -2.68
N LYS A 131 11.55 2.00 -1.38
CA LYS A 131 12.59 1.75 -0.39
C LYS A 131 13.42 0.52 -0.74
N THR A 132 12.76 -0.57 -1.08
CA THR A 132 13.42 -1.85 -1.38
C THR A 132 14.25 -1.77 -2.66
N VAL A 133 13.74 -1.10 -3.70
CA VAL A 133 14.50 -0.85 -4.95
C VAL A 133 15.71 0.05 -4.68
N LYS A 134 15.57 1.11 -3.89
CA LYS A 134 16.70 1.95 -3.47
C LYS A 134 17.75 1.17 -2.66
N ALA A 135 17.33 0.15 -1.94
CA ALA A 135 18.24 -0.76 -1.21
C ALA A 135 18.90 -1.82 -2.10
N GLY A 136 18.58 -1.86 -3.40
CA GLY A 136 19.25 -2.72 -4.38
C GLY A 136 18.44 -3.92 -4.86
N LEU A 137 17.14 -4.01 -4.54
CA LEU A 137 16.28 -5.05 -5.14
C LEU A 137 16.18 -4.81 -6.65
N ASP A 138 16.64 -5.79 -7.44
CA ASP A 138 16.47 -5.79 -8.88
C ASP A 138 15.11 -6.40 -9.26
N LEU A 139 14.28 -5.61 -9.91
CA LEU A 139 12.97 -6.03 -10.44
C LEU A 139 12.96 -6.21 -11.96
N SER A 140 14.12 -6.22 -12.61
CA SER A 140 14.22 -6.42 -14.07
C SER A 140 13.60 -7.76 -14.48
N GLY A 141 12.59 -7.69 -15.34
CA GLY A 141 11.87 -8.88 -15.81
C GLY A 141 10.97 -9.53 -14.75
N LYS A 142 10.72 -8.86 -13.62
CA LYS A 142 9.85 -9.34 -12.53
C LYS A 142 8.48 -8.69 -12.57
N SER A 143 7.46 -9.50 -12.36
CA SER A 143 6.10 -9.01 -12.14
C SER A 143 5.92 -8.58 -10.68
N THR A 144 5.41 -7.36 -10.48
CA THR A 144 5.26 -6.75 -9.16
C THR A 144 3.87 -6.17 -8.99
N VAL A 145 3.23 -6.46 -7.88
CA VAL A 145 1.92 -5.93 -7.52
C VAL A 145 2.03 -5.14 -6.21
N CYS A 146 1.52 -3.91 -6.20
CA CYS A 146 1.31 -3.12 -4.99
C CYS A 146 -0.17 -3.10 -4.65
N VAL A 147 -0.53 -3.52 -3.43
CA VAL A 147 -1.93 -3.53 -2.99
C VAL A 147 -2.33 -2.16 -2.49
N ILE A 148 -3.30 -1.55 -3.16
CA ILE A 148 -3.93 -0.29 -2.77
C ILE A 148 -5.24 -0.63 -2.05
N THR A 149 -5.26 -0.47 -0.74
CA THR A 149 -6.30 -1.01 0.15
C THR A 149 -7.52 -0.12 0.29
N GLY A 150 -7.36 1.20 0.17
CA GLY A 150 -8.46 2.14 0.38
C GLY A 150 -8.33 3.44 -0.39
N THR A 151 -9.47 4.09 -0.56
CA THR A 151 -9.58 5.40 -1.24
C THR A 151 -9.18 6.54 -0.32
N GLY A 152 -8.64 7.63 -0.91
CA GLY A 152 -8.33 8.88 -0.22
C GLY A 152 -9.55 9.63 0.33
N LEU A 153 -10.76 9.28 -0.13
CA LEU A 153 -12.00 9.85 0.41
C LEU A 153 -12.28 9.48 1.88
N LYS A 154 -11.51 8.54 2.44
CA LYS A 154 -11.59 8.24 3.88
C LYS A 154 -10.96 9.33 4.75
N GLU A 155 -10.00 10.08 4.22
CA GLU A 155 -9.23 11.10 4.95
C GLU A 155 -9.08 12.38 4.10
N PRO A 156 -10.19 13.03 3.71
CA PRO A 156 -10.16 14.18 2.79
C PRO A 156 -9.44 15.41 3.39
N GLU A 157 -9.48 15.58 4.72
CA GLU A 157 -8.79 16.68 5.40
C GLU A 157 -7.27 16.56 5.24
N LEU A 158 -6.75 15.34 5.25
CA LEU A 158 -5.33 15.11 5.05
C LEU A 158 -4.93 15.47 3.61
N ALA A 159 -5.74 15.07 2.62
CA ALA A 159 -5.48 15.41 1.23
C ALA A 159 -5.39 16.93 1.02
N SER A 160 -6.27 17.71 1.67
CA SER A 160 -6.29 19.17 1.56
C SER A 160 -5.01 19.84 2.08
N GLN A 161 -4.30 19.23 3.03
CA GLN A 161 -3.04 19.77 3.57
C GLN A 161 -1.86 19.66 2.57
N TYR A 162 -1.98 18.77 1.60
CA TYR A 162 -0.93 18.48 0.60
C TYR A 162 -1.26 19.04 -0.79
N THR A 163 -2.35 19.79 -0.92
CA THR A 163 -2.68 20.53 -2.14
C THR A 163 -2.15 21.95 -2.05
N SER A 164 -1.60 22.46 -3.14
CA SER A 164 -1.03 23.83 -3.20
C SER A 164 -2.08 24.94 -3.14
N SER A 165 -3.34 24.61 -3.42
CA SER A 165 -4.49 25.50 -3.28
C SER A 165 -5.76 24.66 -3.08
N LEU A 166 -6.59 25.03 -2.11
CA LEU A 166 -7.96 24.53 -2.10
C LEU A 166 -8.70 25.13 -3.30
N PRO A 167 -9.56 24.37 -3.98
CA PRO A 167 -10.44 24.93 -4.99
C PRO A 167 -11.28 26.04 -4.36
N GLU A 168 -11.33 27.22 -4.98
CA GLU A 168 -12.28 28.26 -4.60
C GLU A 168 -13.71 27.77 -4.94
N GLU A 169 -14.71 28.19 -4.14
CA GLU A 169 -16.10 27.98 -4.50
C GLU A 169 -16.37 28.73 -5.81
N ILE A 170 -16.85 28.01 -6.81
CA ILE A 170 -17.23 28.58 -8.10
C ILE A 170 -18.71 28.35 -8.34
N ASP A 171 -19.38 29.30 -9.02
CA ASP A 171 -20.74 29.08 -9.49
C ASP A 171 -20.79 27.85 -10.42
N PRO A 172 -21.86 27.02 -10.35
CA PRO A 172 -21.98 25.78 -11.12
C PRO A 172 -22.32 26.04 -12.60
N GLN A 173 -21.52 26.91 -13.24
CA GLN A 173 -21.56 27.21 -14.66
C GLN A 173 -20.36 26.54 -15.34
N LEU A 174 -20.58 25.97 -16.53
CA LEU A 174 -19.52 25.27 -17.27
C LEU A 174 -18.30 26.17 -17.53
N ILE A 175 -18.54 27.41 -17.92
CA ILE A 175 -17.47 28.38 -18.20
C ILE A 175 -16.57 28.63 -16.98
N ASN A 176 -17.16 28.76 -15.78
CA ASN A 176 -16.41 28.99 -14.56
C ASN A 176 -15.57 27.76 -14.17
N LEU A 177 -16.09 26.57 -14.45
CA LEU A 177 -15.36 25.31 -14.24
C LEU A 177 -14.18 25.18 -15.20
N GLU A 178 -14.40 25.51 -16.48
CA GLU A 178 -13.33 25.49 -17.50
C GLU A 178 -12.21 26.49 -17.15
N GLU A 179 -12.56 27.70 -16.72
CA GLU A 179 -11.60 28.69 -16.26
C GLU A 179 -10.84 28.23 -15.00
N ALA A 180 -11.53 27.71 -13.99
CA ALA A 180 -10.91 27.24 -12.75
C ALA A 180 -9.95 26.05 -12.98
N LEU A 181 -10.23 25.21 -13.95
CA LEU A 181 -9.41 24.06 -14.34
C LEU A 181 -8.34 24.39 -15.40
N ASN A 182 -8.26 25.65 -15.88
CA ASN A 182 -7.43 26.08 -17.00
C ASN A 182 -7.63 25.21 -18.25
N LEU A 183 -8.85 24.74 -18.47
CA LEU A 183 -9.25 24.01 -19.68
C LEU A 183 -9.59 25.03 -20.77
N SER A 184 -8.57 25.60 -21.42
CA SER A 184 -8.79 26.40 -22.62
C SER A 184 -9.21 25.49 -23.76
N VAL A 185 -10.43 25.63 -24.24
CA VAL A 185 -10.91 25.05 -25.50
C VAL A 185 -10.46 25.95 -26.65
#